data_c104c027cb42615c83af1ccb30465e68
#
_entry.id   c104c027cb42615c83af1ccb30465e68
#
_cell.length_a   1.000
_cell.length_b   1.000
_cell.length_c   1.000
_cell.angle_alpha   90.00
_cell.angle_beta   90.00
_cell.angle_gamma   90.00
#
_symmetry.space_group_name_H-M   'P 1'
#
loop_
_entity.id
_entity.type
_entity.pdbx_description
1 polymer ?
#
loop_
_entity_poly.entity_id
_entity_poly.type
_entity_poly.pdbx_seq_one_letter_code
_entity_poly.pdbx_strand_id
1 'polypeptide(L)'
;MPKVLVTGSSGFIVPHVIESCLKNNYEVIGIDVNDPVIKDERCKYIKDDVRNLNEKDLKDIDYIIHLAFITNIPHSIQNPIKTTDDNIQMTVGLLDKAEKANCKKF
;
A
#
# COMPACT_ATOMS: atom_id res chain seq x y z
N MET A 1 18.47 1.33 -7.67
CA MET A 1 17.64 1.95 -6.63
C MET A 1 16.68 0.91 -6.07
N PRO A 2 16.60 0.75 -4.75
CA PRO A 2 15.58 -0.09 -4.17
C PRO A 2 14.18 0.44 -4.48
N LYS A 3 13.23 -0.48 -4.62
CA LYS A 3 11.85 -0.16 -4.97
C LYS A 3 10.94 -0.40 -3.76
N VAL A 4 10.14 0.60 -3.43
CA VAL A 4 9.20 0.58 -2.31
C VAL A 4 7.77 0.63 -2.84
N LEU A 5 6.93 -0.29 -2.40
CA LEU A 5 5.49 -0.23 -2.58
C LEU A 5 4.87 0.43 -1.35
N VAL A 6 4.11 1.49 -1.54
CA VAL A 6 3.35 2.15 -0.48
C VAL A 6 1.87 1.91 -0.75
N THR A 7 1.20 1.19 0.14
CA THR A 7 -0.25 0.98 0.04
C THR A 7 -1.00 2.10 0.75
N GLY A 8 -2.20 2.40 0.29
CA GLY A 8 -3.00 3.50 0.85
C GLY A 8 -2.57 4.87 0.34
N SER A 9 -2.17 4.95 -0.94
CA SER A 9 -1.58 6.18 -1.52
C SER A 9 -2.50 7.40 -1.56
N SER A 10 -3.79 7.24 -1.28
CA SER A 10 -4.71 8.38 -1.09
C SER A 10 -4.80 8.86 0.37
N GLY A 11 -4.10 8.20 1.29
CA GLY A 11 -4.16 8.51 2.71
C GLY A 11 -3.49 9.83 3.09
N PHE A 12 -3.85 10.35 4.25
CA PHE A 12 -3.41 11.66 4.74
C PHE A 12 -1.91 11.76 4.97
N ILE A 13 -1.29 10.75 5.57
CA ILE A 13 0.14 10.78 5.89
C ILE A 13 1.03 10.33 4.73
N VAL A 14 0.45 9.67 3.75
CA VAL A 14 1.20 8.99 2.68
C VAL A 14 2.04 9.92 1.81
N PRO A 15 1.60 11.15 1.45
CA PRO A 15 2.45 12.06 0.69
C PRO A 15 3.78 12.34 1.38
N HIS A 16 3.79 12.44 2.71
CA HIS A 16 5.01 12.64 3.48
C HIS A 16 5.92 11.41 3.47
N VAL A 17 5.33 10.23 3.54
CA VAL A 17 6.06 8.96 3.46
C VAL A 17 6.70 8.81 2.08
N ILE A 18 5.96 9.08 1.02
CA ILE A 18 6.44 9.01 -0.36
C ILE A 18 7.60 10.00 -0.56
N GLU A 19 7.45 11.24 -0.10
CA GLU A 19 8.51 12.23 -0.19
C GLU A 19 9.78 11.78 0.52
N SER A 20 9.65 11.23 1.71
CA SER A 20 10.79 10.70 2.47
C SER A 20 11.50 9.58 1.72
N CYS A 21 10.76 8.66 1.13
CA CYS A 21 11.34 7.59 0.32
C CYS A 21 12.08 8.14 -0.90
N LEU A 22 11.49 9.10 -1.62
CA LEU A 22 12.10 9.71 -2.79
C LEU A 22 13.38 10.47 -2.44
N LYS A 23 13.40 11.18 -1.32
CA LYS A 23 14.60 11.87 -0.82
C LYS A 23 15.75 10.92 -0.51
N ASN A 24 15.44 9.70 -0.12
CA ASN A 24 16.42 8.68 0.21
C ASN A 24 16.76 7.77 -0.98
N ASN A 25 16.44 8.21 -2.19
CA ASN A 25 16.77 7.53 -3.45
C ASN A 25 16.07 6.17 -3.62
N TYR A 26 14.86 6.02 -3.09
CA TYR A 26 14.01 4.88 -3.39
C TYR A 26 13.14 5.20 -4.60
N GLU A 27 12.91 4.18 -5.42
CA GLU A 27 11.85 4.21 -6.42
C GLU A 27 10.53 3.85 -5.73
N VAL A 28 9.48 4.64 -5.93
CA VAL A 28 8.22 4.48 -5.18
C VAL A 28 7.06 4.18 -6.10
N ILE A 29 6.28 3.17 -5.72
CA ILE A 29 5.01 2.83 -6.34
C ILE A 29 3.93 2.93 -5.26
N GLY A 30 2.90 3.74 -5.51
CA GLY A 30 1.73 3.84 -4.63
C GLY A 30 0.56 3.04 -5.18
N ILE A 31 -0.24 2.45 -4.32
CA ILE A 31 -1.49 1.78 -4.70
C ILE A 31 -2.63 2.19 -3.77
N ASP A 32 -3.77 2.51 -4.35
CA ASP A 32 -5.01 2.81 -3.64
C ASP A 32 -6.20 2.64 -4.59
N VAL A 33 -7.38 2.40 -4.02
CA VAL A 33 -8.63 2.37 -4.80
C VAL A 33 -9.06 3.78 -5.22
N ASN A 34 -8.56 4.79 -4.55
CA ASN A 34 -8.81 6.20 -4.86
C ASN A 34 -7.57 6.87 -5.45
N ASP A 35 -7.78 7.98 -6.16
CA ASP A 35 -6.67 8.80 -6.64
C ASP A 35 -5.95 9.47 -5.46
N PRO A 36 -4.62 9.66 -5.55
CA PRO A 36 -3.89 10.36 -4.51
C PRO A 36 -4.35 11.82 -4.40
N VAL A 37 -4.41 12.33 -3.16
CA VAL A 37 -4.75 13.73 -2.89
C VAL A 37 -3.66 14.66 -3.43
N ILE A 38 -2.41 14.27 -3.19
CA ILE A 38 -1.23 14.97 -3.73
C ILE A 38 -0.46 13.96 -4.56
N LYS A 39 -0.30 14.26 -5.85
CA LYS A 39 0.39 13.39 -6.78
C LYS A 39 1.81 13.89 -7.04
N ASP A 40 2.80 13.07 -6.70
CA ASP A 40 4.20 13.35 -7.00
C ASP A 40 4.56 12.68 -8.35
N GLU A 41 5.07 13.46 -9.30
CA GLU A 41 5.41 12.96 -10.63
C GLU A 41 6.52 11.91 -10.62
N ARG A 42 7.34 11.88 -9.58
CA ARG A 42 8.42 10.89 -9.41
C ARG A 42 7.91 9.55 -8.90
N CYS A 43 6.67 9.48 -8.45
CA CYS A 43 6.04 8.27 -7.94
C CYS A 43 5.06 7.72 -8.97
N LYS A 44 5.06 6.41 -9.16
CA LYS A 44 4.08 5.71 -9.97
C LYS A 44 2.89 5.33 -9.10
N TYR A 45 1.68 5.58 -9.58
CA TYR A 45 0.45 5.25 -8.86
C TYR A 45 -0.36 4.19 -9.60
N ILE A 46 -0.84 3.21 -8.85
CA ILE A 46 -1.75 2.18 -9.32
C ILE A 46 -3.10 2.40 -8.65
N LYS A 47 -4.17 2.58 -9.43
CA LYS A 47 -5.52 2.69 -8.91
C LYS A 47 -6.19 1.34 -8.91
N ASP A 48 -6.04 0.63 -7.79
CA ASP A 48 -6.59 -0.71 -7.62
C ASP A 48 -6.65 -1.06 -6.14
N ASP A 49 -7.39 -2.11 -5.82
CA ASP A 49 -7.41 -2.71 -4.49
C ASP A 49 -6.12 -3.51 -4.28
N VAL A 50 -5.49 -3.32 -3.13
CA VAL A 50 -4.25 -4.02 -2.78
C VAL A 50 -4.41 -5.55 -2.82
N ARG A 51 -5.62 -6.05 -2.57
CA ARG A 51 -5.93 -7.48 -2.63
C ARG A 51 -5.83 -8.06 -4.04
N ASN A 52 -5.89 -7.23 -5.06
CA ASN A 52 -5.76 -7.65 -6.46
C ASN A 52 -4.30 -7.81 -6.92
N LEU A 53 -3.34 -7.37 -6.12
CA LEU A 53 -1.93 -7.63 -6.39
C LEU A 53 -1.63 -9.12 -6.31
N ASN A 54 -0.78 -9.61 -7.19
CA ASN A 54 -0.29 -10.98 -7.15
C ASN A 54 1.23 -11.02 -6.93
N GLU A 55 1.78 -12.22 -6.80
CA GLU A 55 3.23 -12.39 -6.57
C GLU A 55 4.08 -11.76 -7.66
N LYS A 56 3.60 -11.79 -8.91
CA LYS A 56 4.33 -11.21 -10.05
C LYS A 56 4.43 -9.69 -9.94
N ASP A 57 3.39 -9.05 -9.41
CA ASP A 57 3.38 -7.59 -9.20
C ASP A 57 4.41 -7.17 -8.15
N LEU A 58 4.73 -8.05 -7.22
CA LEU A 58 5.67 -7.80 -6.13
C LEU A 58 7.10 -8.25 -6.42
N LYS A 59 7.34 -8.90 -7.56
CA LYS A 59 8.63 -9.52 -7.88
C LYS A 59 9.81 -8.57 -7.78
N ASP A 60 9.63 -7.32 -8.19
CA ASP A 60 10.71 -6.32 -8.19
C ASP A 60 10.63 -5.36 -6.99
N ILE A 61 9.72 -5.60 -6.06
CA ILE A 61 9.54 -4.77 -4.87
C ILE A 61 10.49 -5.24 -3.77
N ASP A 62 11.32 -4.34 -3.28
CA ASP A 62 12.25 -4.62 -2.19
C ASP A 62 11.60 -4.46 -0.82
N TYR A 63 10.82 -3.39 -0.65
CA TYR A 63 10.20 -3.02 0.62
C TYR A 63 8.73 -2.67 0.44
N ILE A 64 7.92 -2.97 1.44
CA ILE A 64 6.51 -2.61 1.47
C ILE A 64 6.22 -1.79 2.72
N ILE A 65 5.62 -0.61 2.53
CA ILE A 65 5.05 0.20 3.62
C ILE A 65 3.54 0.10 3.46
N HIS A 66 2.91 -0.67 4.34
CA HIS A 66 1.49 -0.99 4.25
C HIS A 66 0.67 -0.03 5.10
N LEU A 67 0.03 0.94 4.46
CA LEU A 67 -0.80 1.96 5.11
C LEU A 67 -2.27 1.90 4.66
N ALA A 68 -2.61 0.97 3.77
CA ALA A 68 -3.98 0.77 3.32
C ALA A 68 -4.80 0.11 4.42
N PHE A 69 -5.81 0.83 4.91
CA PHE A 69 -6.66 0.36 5.98
C PHE A 69 -8.01 1.07 5.94
N ILE A 70 -9.08 0.37 6.28
CA ILE A 70 -10.40 1.01 6.45
C ILE A 70 -10.43 1.59 7.86
N THR A 71 -10.34 2.93 7.94
CA THR A 71 -10.21 3.66 9.21
C THR A 71 -11.43 4.50 9.56
N ASN A 72 -12.46 4.50 8.73
CA ASN A 72 -13.69 5.28 8.98
C ASN A 72 -14.43 4.70 10.19
N ILE A 73 -14.45 5.44 11.29
CA ILE A 73 -15.03 5.00 12.56
C ILE A 73 -16.54 4.74 12.45
N PRO A 74 -17.38 5.65 11.92
CA PRO A 74 -18.80 5.38 11.74
C PRO A 74 -19.07 4.12 10.91
N HIS A 75 -18.33 3.93 9.82
CA HIS A 75 -18.46 2.76 8.97
C HIS A 75 -18.10 1.48 9.74
N SER A 76 -17.02 1.51 10.53
CA SER A 76 -16.59 0.34 11.32
C SER A 76 -17.58 -0.06 12.41
N ILE A 77 -18.26 0.93 13.01
CA ILE A 77 -19.30 0.69 14.01
C ILE A 77 -20.53 0.03 13.37
N GLN A 78 -20.92 0.49 12.18
CA GLN A 78 -22.07 -0.05 11.46
C GLN A 78 -21.78 -1.40 10.81
N ASN A 79 -20.52 -1.66 10.43
CA ASN A 79 -20.09 -2.85 9.70
C ASN A 79 -18.81 -3.45 10.34
N PRO A 80 -18.86 -3.88 11.61
CA PRO A 80 -17.65 -4.29 12.33
C PRO A 80 -17.02 -5.57 11.75
N ILE A 81 -17.82 -6.54 11.38
CA ILE A 81 -17.34 -7.82 10.85
C ILE A 81 -16.67 -7.58 9.48
N LYS A 82 -17.36 -6.90 8.57
CA LYS A 82 -16.84 -6.62 7.23
C LYS A 82 -15.55 -5.78 7.29
N THR A 83 -15.53 -4.75 8.13
CA THR A 83 -14.36 -3.89 8.29
C THR A 83 -13.15 -4.67 8.78
N THR A 84 -13.35 -5.51 9.81
CA THR A 84 -12.30 -6.37 10.36
C THR A 84 -11.78 -7.35 9.31
N ASP A 85 -12.70 -8.04 8.63
CA ASP A 85 -12.32 -9.00 7.60
C ASP A 85 -11.56 -8.37 6.45
N ASP A 86 -12.02 -7.22 5.95
CA ASP A 86 -11.35 -6.52 4.85
C ASP A 86 -9.94 -6.08 5.26
N ASN A 87 -9.77 -5.53 6.46
CA ASN A 87 -8.47 -5.09 6.95
C ASN A 87 -7.51 -6.26 7.16
N ILE A 88 -7.98 -7.37 7.71
CA ILE A 88 -7.18 -8.58 7.89
C ILE A 88 -6.77 -9.15 6.54
N GLN A 89 -7.69 -9.27 5.59
CA GLN A 89 -7.40 -9.79 4.26
C GLN A 89 -6.36 -8.94 3.53
N MET A 90 -6.48 -7.61 3.61
CA MET A 90 -5.50 -6.72 2.99
C MET A 90 -4.10 -6.94 3.56
N THR A 91 -3.97 -7.05 4.87
CA THR A 91 -2.68 -7.16 5.54
C THR A 91 -2.08 -8.55 5.39
N VAL A 92 -2.81 -9.59 5.78
CA VAL A 92 -2.32 -10.97 5.76
C VAL A 92 -2.10 -11.45 4.32
N GLY A 93 -3.02 -11.12 3.42
CA GLY A 93 -2.89 -11.49 2.01
C GLY A 93 -1.67 -10.85 1.36
N LEU A 94 -1.44 -9.56 1.62
CA LEU A 94 -0.27 -8.87 1.08
C LEU A 94 1.04 -9.41 1.67
N LEU A 95 1.06 -9.67 2.97
CA LEU A 95 2.23 -10.23 3.66
C LEU A 95 2.61 -11.60 3.11
N ASP A 96 1.63 -12.47 2.89
CA ASP A 96 1.85 -13.79 2.29
C ASP A 96 2.45 -13.70 0.88
N LYS A 97 1.90 -12.82 0.05
CA LYS A 97 2.43 -12.58 -1.30
C LYS A 97 3.82 -11.97 -1.27
N ALA A 98 4.08 -11.06 -0.34
CA ALA A 98 5.39 -10.43 -0.17
C ALA A 98 6.47 -11.46 0.20
N GLU A 99 6.15 -12.39 1.08
CA GLU A 99 7.05 -13.49 1.44
C GLU A 99 7.36 -14.35 0.22
N LYS A 100 6.35 -14.76 -0.52
CA LYS A 100 6.52 -15.59 -1.72
C LYS A 100 7.30 -14.88 -2.82
N ALA A 101 7.20 -13.56 -2.90
CA ALA A 101 7.94 -12.74 -3.85
C ALA A 101 9.36 -12.35 -3.35
N ASN A 102 9.75 -12.77 -2.17
CA ASN A 102 11.04 -12.49 -1.54
C ASN A 102 11.28 -10.99 -1.28
N CYS A 103 10.25 -10.26 -0.90
CA CYS A 103 10.42 -8.89 -0.42
C CYS A 103 11.29 -8.88 0.84
N LYS A 104 12.17 -7.87 0.96
CA LYS A 104 13.15 -7.81 2.05
C LYS A 104 12.54 -7.41 3.38
N LYS A 105 11.59 -6.47 3.36
CA LYS A 105 10.90 -6.00 4.56
C LYS A 105 9.47 -5.58 4.25
N PHE A 106 8.66 -5.79 5.27
CA PHE A 106 7.25 -5.39 5.26
C PHE A 106 6.97 -4.53 6.49
#